data_35656b81dd8d735d15fa9f78d28f1c3d
#
_entry.id   35656b81dd8d735d15fa9f78d28f1c3d
#
_cell.length_a   1.000
_cell.length_b   1.000
_cell.length_c   1.000
_cell.angle_alpha   90.00
_cell.angle_beta   90.00
_cell.angle_gamma   90.00
#
_symmetry.space_group_name_H-M   'P 1'
#
loop_
_entity.id
_entity.type
_entity.pdbx_description
1 polymer ?
#
loop_
_entity_poly.entity_id
_entity_poly.type
_entity_poly.pdbx_seq_one_letter_code
_entity_poly.pdbx_strand_id
1 'polypeptide(L)'
;MLKVTKFGGSSLCDSAGFARVREIVLADPARRVVVVSAAGKRHAADHKITDLLYLCHAHLQYEVSCWDLWRRVADRYREIRDG
;
A
#
# COMPACT_ATOMS: atom_id res chain seq x y z
N MET A 1 20.85 -14.90 -13.14
CA MET A 1 20.10 -15.47 -12.02
C MET A 1 18.80 -14.70 -11.82
N LEU A 2 17.69 -15.39 -11.68
CA LEU A 2 16.41 -14.76 -11.36
C LEU A 2 16.34 -14.43 -9.87
N LYS A 3 15.95 -13.21 -9.52
CA LYS A 3 15.74 -12.79 -8.13
C LYS A 3 14.27 -12.48 -7.88
N VAL A 4 13.79 -12.88 -6.71
CA VAL A 4 12.46 -12.47 -6.21
C VAL A 4 12.70 -11.44 -5.10
N THR A 5 12.07 -10.29 -5.22
CA THR A 5 12.21 -9.19 -4.27
C THR A 5 10.87 -8.89 -3.63
N LYS A 6 10.85 -8.78 -2.29
CA LYS A 6 9.63 -8.45 -1.54
C LYS A 6 9.78 -7.10 -0.86
N PHE A 7 8.72 -6.30 -0.92
CA PHE A 7 8.63 -5.01 -0.23
C PHE A 7 7.44 -5.02 0.72
N GLY A 8 7.68 -4.70 1.99
CA GLY A 8 6.65 -4.59 3.00
C GLY A 8 5.90 -3.27 2.94
N GLY A 9 4.85 -3.15 3.75
CA GLY A 9 3.97 -1.97 3.76
C GLY A 9 4.67 -0.67 4.12
N SER A 10 5.68 -0.70 5.00
CA SER A 10 6.44 0.50 5.37
C SER A 10 7.25 1.08 4.21
N SER A 11 7.67 0.24 3.25
CA SER A 11 8.36 0.69 2.04
C SER A 11 7.42 1.28 1.00
N LEU A 12 6.12 1.07 1.14
CA LEU A 12 5.08 1.43 0.18
C LEU A 12 4.06 2.43 0.75
N CYS A 13 4.41 3.13 1.83
CA CYS A 13 3.45 3.99 2.53
C CYS A 13 3.24 5.36 1.87
N ASP A 14 4.15 5.79 1.01
CA ASP A 14 4.07 7.10 0.34
C ASP A 14 4.76 7.07 -1.02
N SER A 15 4.67 8.18 -1.77
CA SER A 15 5.27 8.30 -3.09
C SER A 15 6.79 8.19 -3.05
N ALA A 16 7.44 8.71 -2.02
CA ALA A 16 8.89 8.59 -1.86
C ALA A 16 9.32 7.13 -1.68
N GLY A 17 8.54 6.34 -0.94
CA GLY A 17 8.76 4.90 -0.80
C GLY A 17 8.65 4.16 -2.13
N PHE A 18 7.62 4.47 -2.91
CA PHE A 18 7.45 3.91 -4.26
C PHE A 18 8.62 4.26 -5.18
N ALA A 19 9.11 5.50 -5.12
CA ALA A 19 10.27 5.91 -5.91
C ALA A 19 11.52 5.12 -5.55
N ARG A 20 11.76 4.87 -4.27
CA ARG A 20 12.88 4.03 -3.81
C ARG A 20 12.75 2.58 -4.27
N VAL A 21 11.55 2.01 -4.21
CA VAL A 21 11.28 0.65 -4.69
C VAL A 21 11.59 0.56 -6.18
N ARG A 22 11.14 1.54 -6.97
CA ARG A 22 11.43 1.61 -8.40
C ARG A 22 12.95 1.60 -8.67
N GLU A 23 13.70 2.42 -7.96
CA GLU A 23 15.16 2.49 -8.10
C GLU A 23 15.82 1.15 -7.79
N ILE A 24 15.39 0.48 -6.70
CA ILE A 24 15.93 -0.83 -6.31
C ILE A 24 15.64 -1.88 -7.38
N VAL A 25 14.41 -1.93 -7.87
CA VAL A 25 14.01 -2.91 -8.89
C VAL A 25 14.79 -2.70 -10.19
N LEU A 26 14.92 -1.47 -10.62
CA LEU A 26 15.59 -1.14 -11.89
C LEU A 26 17.12 -1.25 -11.81
N ALA A 27 17.70 -1.23 -10.62
CA ALA A 27 19.14 -1.30 -10.44
C ALA A 27 19.73 -2.69 -10.78
N ASP A 28 18.91 -3.74 -10.78
CA ASP A 28 19.38 -5.10 -11.07
C ASP A 28 18.38 -5.81 -12.01
N PRO A 29 18.78 -6.10 -13.25
CA PRO A 29 17.90 -6.78 -14.22
C PRO A 29 17.44 -8.17 -13.78
N ALA A 30 18.13 -8.81 -12.83
CA ALA A 30 17.74 -10.10 -12.29
C ALA A 30 16.52 -10.04 -11.37
N ARG A 31 16.15 -8.85 -10.87
CA ARG A 31 14.94 -8.62 -10.04
C ARG A 31 13.70 -8.56 -10.91
N ARG A 32 13.28 -9.70 -11.40
CA ARG A 32 12.18 -9.80 -12.37
C ARG A 32 10.83 -10.13 -11.74
N VAL A 33 10.84 -10.66 -10.51
CA VAL A 33 9.62 -10.95 -9.75
C VAL A 33 9.61 -10.03 -8.52
N VAL A 34 8.57 -9.21 -8.42
CA VAL A 34 8.41 -8.25 -7.33
C VAL A 34 7.11 -8.55 -6.59
N VAL A 35 7.22 -8.78 -5.29
CA VAL A 35 6.07 -9.01 -4.41
C VAL A 35 5.90 -7.79 -3.53
N VAL A 36 4.72 -7.21 -3.54
CA VAL A 36 4.42 -5.99 -2.78
C VAL A 36 3.33 -6.25 -1.76
N SER A 37 3.28 -5.40 -0.74
CA SER A 37 2.21 -5.35 0.25
C SER A 37 1.25 -4.22 -0.08
N ALA A 38 0.13 -4.15 0.64
CA ALA A 38 -0.67 -2.92 0.70
C ALA A 38 0.13 -1.81 1.40
N ALA A 39 -0.23 -0.56 1.13
CA ALA A 39 0.44 0.59 1.74
C ALA A 39 0.35 0.55 3.26
N GLY A 40 1.48 0.76 3.94
CA GLY A 40 1.56 0.80 5.38
C GLY A 40 1.24 2.17 5.96
N LYS A 41 1.49 2.34 7.25
CA LYS A 41 1.29 3.62 7.95
C LYS A 41 2.31 4.66 7.47
N ARG A 42 1.85 5.89 7.29
CA ARG A 42 2.74 7.05 7.02
C ARG A 42 3.40 7.56 8.30
N HIS A 43 2.73 7.37 9.44
CA HIS A 43 3.19 7.77 10.78
C HIS A 43 2.48 6.92 11.84
N ALA A 44 2.89 7.03 13.11
CA ALA A 44 2.39 6.16 14.18
C ALA A 44 0.88 6.20 14.38
N ALA A 45 0.25 7.34 14.15
CA ALA A 45 -1.20 7.52 14.33
C ALA A 45 -2.01 7.19 13.07
N ASP A 46 -1.36 6.83 11.97
CA ASP A 46 -2.03 6.51 10.70
C ASP A 46 -2.64 5.11 10.73
N HIS A 47 -3.48 4.81 9.76
CA HIS A 47 -4.10 3.50 9.58
C HIS A 47 -3.44 2.75 8.43
N LYS A 48 -3.23 1.45 8.61
CA LYS A 48 -2.85 0.57 7.50
C LYS A 48 -4.04 0.41 6.56
N ILE A 49 -3.77 0.29 5.26
CA ILE A 49 -4.81 0.03 4.26
C ILE A 49 -5.56 -1.27 4.57
N THR A 50 -4.85 -2.32 4.99
CA THR A 50 -5.48 -3.59 5.37
C THR A 50 -6.46 -3.44 6.54
N ASP A 51 -6.14 -2.60 7.54
CA ASP A 51 -7.03 -2.34 8.66
C ASP A 51 -8.31 -1.62 8.20
N LEU A 52 -8.18 -0.66 7.29
CA LEU A 52 -9.34 0.02 6.70
C LEU A 52 -10.23 -0.95 5.93
N LEU A 53 -9.64 -1.89 5.19
CA LEU A 53 -10.39 -2.90 4.45
C LEU A 53 -11.12 -3.89 5.39
N TYR A 54 -10.50 -4.29 6.50
CA TYR A 54 -11.17 -5.08 7.52
C TYR A 54 -12.36 -4.36 8.13
N LEU A 55 -12.23 -3.05 8.40
CA LEU A 55 -13.34 -2.23 8.89
C LEU A 55 -14.47 -2.11 7.85
N CYS A 56 -14.15 -1.97 6.57
CA CYS A 56 -15.13 -2.00 5.50
C CYS A 56 -15.93 -3.29 5.52
N HIS A 57 -15.25 -4.42 5.65
CA HIS A 57 -15.90 -5.73 5.72
C HIS A 57 -16.84 -5.84 6.92
N ALA A 58 -16.38 -5.40 8.11
CA ALA A 58 -17.19 -5.41 9.32
C ALA A 58 -18.45 -4.53 9.18
N HIS A 59 -18.33 -3.34 8.58
CA HIS A 59 -19.46 -2.47 8.30
C HIS A 59 -20.50 -3.17 7.41
N LEU A 60 -20.04 -3.82 6.35
CA LEU A 60 -20.94 -4.52 5.43
C LEU A 60 -21.67 -5.69 6.10
N GLN A 61 -21.00 -6.40 7.01
CA GLN A 61 -21.66 -7.49 7.76
C GLN A 61 -22.80 -7.00 8.63
N TYR A 62 -22.76 -5.77 9.11
CA TYR A 62 -23.81 -5.15 9.92
C TYR A 62 -24.70 -4.22 9.11
N GLU A 63 -24.64 -4.30 7.78
CA GLU A 63 -25.45 -3.47 6.86
C GLU A 63 -25.24 -1.96 7.08
N VAL A 64 -24.03 -1.57 7.53
CA VAL A 64 -23.62 -0.19 7.71
C VAL A 64 -22.77 0.24 6.50
N SER A 65 -22.96 1.47 6.02
CA SER A 65 -22.18 1.99 4.91
C SER A 65 -20.68 2.03 5.25
N CYS A 66 -19.84 1.55 4.34
CA CYS A 66 -18.38 1.64 4.45
C CYS A 66 -17.79 2.71 3.50
N TRP A 67 -18.63 3.56 2.92
CA TRP A 67 -18.20 4.52 1.88
C TRP A 67 -17.06 5.43 2.35
N ASP A 68 -17.14 5.96 3.57
CA ASP A 68 -16.10 6.85 4.10
C ASP A 68 -14.76 6.13 4.28
N LEU A 69 -14.79 4.88 4.72
CA LEU A 69 -13.58 4.05 4.85
C LEU A 69 -12.96 3.75 3.49
N TRP A 70 -13.80 3.40 2.52
CA TRP A 70 -13.36 3.16 1.15
C TRP A 70 -12.72 4.40 0.53
N ARG A 71 -13.32 5.57 0.77
CA ARG A 71 -12.77 6.84 0.30
C ARG A 71 -11.37 7.07 0.87
N ARG A 72 -11.13 6.76 2.14
CA ARG A 72 -9.80 6.86 2.76
C ARG A 72 -8.78 5.99 2.05
N VAL A 73 -9.15 4.75 1.71
CA VAL A 73 -8.28 3.84 0.94
C VAL A 73 -7.96 4.45 -0.43
N ALA A 74 -8.98 4.89 -1.15
CA ALA A 74 -8.80 5.49 -2.47
C ALA A 74 -7.93 6.75 -2.43
N ASP A 75 -8.14 7.63 -1.45
CA ASP A 75 -7.38 8.87 -1.30
C ASP A 75 -5.90 8.60 -0.97
N ARG A 76 -5.59 7.57 -0.18
CA ARG A 76 -4.21 7.16 0.10
C ARG A 76 -3.47 6.81 -1.19
N TYR A 77 -4.07 6.02 -2.07
CA TYR A 77 -3.44 5.63 -3.33
C TYR A 77 -3.37 6.78 -4.33
N ARG A 78 -4.37 7.68 -4.33
CA ARG A 78 -4.29 8.92 -5.15
C ARG A 78 -3.13 9.80 -4.69
N GLU A 79 -2.94 9.96 -3.40
CA GLU A 79 -1.82 10.72 -2.82
C GLU A 79 -0.47 10.13 -3.25
N ILE A 80 -0.34 8.81 -3.22
CA ILE A 80 0.86 8.12 -3.68
C ILE A 80 1.10 8.37 -5.18
N ARG A 81 0.05 8.25 -5.99
CA ARG A 81 0.11 8.47 -7.44
C ARG A 81 0.54 9.91 -7.77
N ASP A 82 0.00 10.88 -7.07
CA ASP A 82 0.16 12.31 -7.38
C ASP A 82 1.40 12.94 -6.71
N GLY A 83 2.03 12.23 -5.81
CA GLY A 83 3.24 12.67 -5.11
C GLY A 83 4.55 12.60 -5.88
#